data_b5a8eaf6ea9469d83fd28197ad1e9ae4
#
_entry.id   b5a8eaf6ea9469d83fd28197ad1e9ae4
#
_cell.length_a   1.000
_cell.length_b   1.000
_cell.length_c   1.000
_cell.angle_alpha   90.00
_cell.angle_beta   90.00
_cell.angle_gamma   90.00
#
_symmetry.space_group_name_H-M   'P 1'
#
loop_
_entity.id
_entity.type
_entity.pdbx_description
1 polymer ?
#
loop_
_entity_poly.entity_id
_entity_poly.type
_entity_poly.pdbx_seq_one_letter_code
_entity_poly.pdbx_strand_id
1 'polypeptide(L)'
;MNNIFNFINLHNGEEKKDKVLENVTSNISFRGSNLWILACAIIIASIGLNVNSTAVIIGAMLISPLMGPIVGAGFALGTYNFPLLKKSFKNLLIATVVSLLVSGFYFYISPFKDVQSELLARTAPNIYDVLIAFFGGLVGVIAITRVEKGNPIPGVAIATALMPPLCTAGFGLATFNFSYFIGAFYLYSINCFFICIATFLVVKYLHYPSSIVDNKYEKRIRYSISLLILVMIVPSSYLAYNLYNEKKFTKTAELFCKFQ
;
A
#
# COMPACT_ATOMS: atom_id res chain seq x y z
N MET A 1 -20.82 31.45 -2.40
CA MET A 1 -20.29 30.20 -2.98
C MET A 1 -18.76 30.16 -3.04
N ASN A 2 -18.07 31.29 -3.23
CA ASN A 2 -16.59 31.33 -3.29
C ASN A 2 -15.85 30.96 -1.99
N ASN A 3 -16.44 31.16 -0.80
CA ASN A 3 -15.76 30.86 0.46
C ASN A 3 -15.62 29.35 0.77
N ILE A 4 -16.58 28.52 0.32
CA ILE A 4 -16.52 27.07 0.55
C ILE A 4 -15.45 26.44 -0.33
N PHE A 5 -15.30 26.88 -1.57
CA PHE A 5 -14.24 26.40 -2.48
C PHE A 5 -12.84 26.75 -1.98
N ASN A 6 -12.65 27.93 -1.36
CA ASN A 6 -11.37 28.29 -0.75
C ASN A 6 -11.03 27.45 0.49
N PHE A 7 -12.03 26.95 1.21
CA PHE A 7 -11.82 26.12 2.40
C PHE A 7 -11.41 24.69 2.02
N ILE A 8 -11.87 24.18 0.89
CA ILE A 8 -11.58 22.82 0.40
C ILE A 8 -10.35 22.81 -0.55
N ASN A 9 -9.80 23.98 -0.89
CA ASN A 9 -8.72 24.08 -1.85
C ASN A 9 -7.42 23.47 -1.32
N LEU A 10 -6.99 22.37 -1.95
CA LEU A 10 -5.75 21.65 -1.63
C LEU A 10 -4.46 22.47 -1.93
N HIS A 11 -4.51 23.61 -2.57
CA HIS A 11 -3.36 24.49 -2.73
C HIS A 11 -3.06 25.35 -1.49
N ASN A 12 -4.04 25.51 -0.57
CA ASN A 12 -3.83 26.25 0.66
C ASN A 12 -2.98 25.39 1.63
N GLY A 13 -1.84 25.94 2.11
CA GLY A 13 -0.92 25.22 3.03
C GLY A 13 -0.02 24.18 2.34
N GLU A 14 0.13 24.24 1.01
CA GLU A 14 1.08 23.39 0.28
C GLU A 14 2.52 23.75 0.65
N GLU A 15 3.35 22.77 0.99
CA GLU A 15 4.80 22.93 1.19
C GLU A 15 5.48 23.23 -0.16
N LYS A 16 6.64 23.89 -0.11
CA LYS A 16 7.45 24.12 -1.33
C LYS A 16 7.72 22.80 -2.05
N LYS A 17 7.40 22.77 -3.36
CA LYS A 17 7.46 21.55 -4.18
C LYS A 17 8.84 20.88 -4.16
N ASP A 18 9.91 21.68 -4.17
CA ASP A 18 11.29 21.18 -4.09
C ASP A 18 11.57 20.47 -2.77
N LYS A 19 11.09 21.02 -1.66
CA LYS A 19 11.25 20.43 -0.33
C LYS A 19 10.46 19.13 -0.15
N VAL A 20 9.25 19.07 -0.71
CA VAL A 20 8.46 17.84 -0.74
C VAL A 20 9.18 16.76 -1.56
N LEU A 21 9.71 17.11 -2.74
CA LEU A 21 10.42 16.18 -3.59
C LEU A 21 11.70 15.66 -2.91
N GLU A 22 12.43 16.52 -2.20
CA GLU A 22 13.60 16.13 -1.41
C GLU A 22 13.20 15.17 -0.28
N ASN A 23 12.15 15.47 0.49
CA ASN A 23 11.62 14.60 1.53
C ASN A 23 11.19 13.24 0.99
N VAL A 24 10.46 13.21 -0.13
CA VAL A 24 10.06 11.96 -0.78
C VAL A 24 11.29 11.15 -1.20
N THR A 25 12.28 11.81 -1.83
CA THR A 25 13.50 11.16 -2.34
C THR A 25 14.36 10.57 -1.21
N SER A 26 14.44 11.25 -0.05
CA SER A 26 15.15 10.76 1.13
C SER A 26 14.47 9.54 1.75
N ASN A 27 13.13 9.56 1.83
CA ASN A 27 12.33 8.48 2.42
C ASN A 27 12.24 7.21 1.55
N ILE A 28 12.63 7.25 0.28
CA ILE A 28 12.67 6.07 -0.59
C ILE A 28 13.82 5.12 -0.19
N SER A 29 14.88 5.62 0.43
CA SER A 29 16.10 4.83 0.64
C SER A 29 15.95 3.81 1.76
N PHE A 30 16.00 2.52 1.40
CA PHE A 30 16.10 1.40 2.35
C PHE A 30 17.56 1.01 2.57
N ARG A 31 18.28 1.78 3.39
CA ARG A 31 19.67 1.48 3.77
C ARG A 31 19.86 1.68 5.26
N GLY A 32 20.77 0.91 5.85
CA GLY A 32 21.17 1.05 7.25
C GLY A 32 19.99 0.88 8.22
N SER A 33 19.72 1.91 9.01
CA SER A 33 18.69 1.89 10.07
C SER A 33 17.28 1.53 9.58
N ASN A 34 16.88 1.98 8.37
CA ASN A 34 15.55 1.71 7.85
C ASN A 34 15.30 0.22 7.58
N LEU A 35 16.32 -0.56 7.22
CA LEU A 35 16.19 -2.02 7.09
C LEU A 35 16.01 -2.71 8.44
N TRP A 36 16.73 -2.28 9.46
CA TRP A 36 16.58 -2.82 10.81
C TRP A 36 15.21 -2.47 11.41
N ILE A 37 14.77 -1.22 11.24
CA ILE A 37 13.44 -0.79 11.67
C ILE A 37 12.36 -1.63 10.98
N LEU A 38 12.48 -1.85 9.67
CA LEU A 38 11.55 -2.70 8.92
C LEU A 38 11.55 -4.14 9.46
N ALA A 39 12.72 -4.74 9.66
CA ALA A 39 12.83 -6.11 10.17
C ALA A 39 12.17 -6.25 11.56
N CYS A 40 12.46 -5.32 12.49
CA CYS A 40 11.82 -5.32 13.81
C CYS A 40 10.30 -5.12 13.71
N ALA A 41 9.84 -4.19 12.86
CA ALA A 41 8.42 -3.95 12.66
C ALA A 41 7.70 -5.21 12.09
N ILE A 42 8.33 -5.92 11.15
CA ILE A 42 7.79 -7.17 10.59
C ILE A 42 7.73 -8.27 11.65
N ILE A 43 8.73 -8.40 12.52
CA ILE A 43 8.69 -9.37 13.64
C ILE A 43 7.53 -9.03 14.57
N ILE A 44 7.39 -7.77 15.00
CA ILE A 44 6.30 -7.35 15.90
C ILE A 44 4.93 -7.59 15.25
N ALA A 45 4.77 -7.28 13.95
CA ALA A 45 3.54 -7.56 13.23
C ALA A 45 3.25 -9.06 13.12
N SER A 46 4.27 -9.89 12.88
CA SER A 46 4.14 -11.33 12.80
C SER A 46 3.76 -11.93 14.16
N ILE A 47 4.32 -11.41 15.26
CA ILE A 47 3.88 -11.75 16.63
C ILE A 47 2.41 -11.36 16.81
N GLY A 48 2.03 -10.13 16.44
CA GLY A 48 0.66 -9.64 16.55
C GLY A 48 -0.35 -10.51 15.78
N LEU A 49 0.01 -10.96 14.58
CA LEU A 49 -0.79 -11.89 13.78
C LEU A 49 -0.90 -13.27 14.47
N ASN A 50 0.18 -13.76 15.04
CA ASN A 50 0.23 -15.06 15.70
C ASN A 50 -0.60 -15.10 16.99
N VAL A 51 -0.57 -14.02 17.77
CA VAL A 51 -1.38 -13.90 19.01
C VAL A 51 -2.76 -13.28 18.76
N ASN A 52 -3.15 -13.08 17.52
CA ASN A 52 -4.43 -12.49 17.10
C ASN A 52 -4.71 -11.12 17.75
N SER A 53 -3.68 -10.28 17.91
CA SER A 53 -3.78 -8.97 18.55
C SER A 53 -3.70 -7.84 17.54
N THR A 54 -4.86 -7.29 17.16
CA THR A 54 -4.96 -6.14 16.25
C THR A 54 -4.19 -4.92 16.77
N ALA A 55 -4.16 -4.71 18.09
CA ALA A 55 -3.43 -3.58 18.70
C ALA A 55 -1.91 -3.66 18.47
N VAL A 56 -1.32 -4.85 18.61
CA VAL A 56 0.12 -5.08 18.35
C VAL A 56 0.42 -4.89 16.86
N ILE A 57 -0.46 -5.39 15.99
CA ILE A 57 -0.32 -5.23 14.54
C ILE A 57 -0.32 -3.74 14.18
N ILE A 58 -1.26 -2.93 14.70
CA ILE A 58 -1.33 -1.49 14.48
C ILE A 58 -0.06 -0.80 14.99
N GLY A 59 0.43 -1.15 16.18
CA GLY A 59 1.69 -0.62 16.72
C GLY A 59 2.89 -0.86 15.81
N ALA A 60 3.00 -2.07 15.23
CA ALA A 60 4.04 -2.39 14.27
C ALA A 60 3.95 -1.57 12.98
N MET A 61 2.72 -1.33 12.49
CA MET A 61 2.49 -0.52 11.29
C MET A 61 2.95 0.92 11.44
N LEU A 62 2.83 1.50 12.66
CA LEU A 62 3.24 2.88 12.97
C LEU A 62 4.73 3.12 12.76
N ILE A 63 5.57 2.11 12.98
CA ILE A 63 7.03 2.20 12.87
C ILE A 63 7.55 1.73 11.50
N SER A 64 6.69 1.22 10.62
CA SER A 64 7.10 0.65 9.34
C SER A 64 7.47 1.70 8.29
N PRO A 65 8.65 1.62 7.68
CA PRO A 65 9.09 2.56 6.63
C PRO A 65 8.59 2.19 5.22
N LEU A 66 7.65 1.26 5.05
CA LEU A 66 7.19 0.76 3.73
C LEU A 66 6.54 1.83 2.85
N MET A 67 6.04 2.92 3.44
CA MET A 67 5.36 3.99 2.73
C MET A 67 6.27 4.70 1.71
N GLY A 68 7.54 4.95 2.06
CA GLY A 68 8.46 5.77 1.26
C GLY A 68 8.59 5.35 -0.20
N PRO A 69 8.95 4.09 -0.50
CA PRO A 69 9.11 3.62 -1.87
C PRO A 69 7.85 3.67 -2.72
N ILE A 70 6.66 3.43 -2.13
CA ILE A 70 5.39 3.39 -2.87
C ILE A 70 4.95 4.81 -3.22
N VAL A 71 4.99 5.72 -2.26
CA VAL A 71 4.72 7.15 -2.50
C VAL A 71 5.74 7.71 -3.48
N GLY A 72 7.03 7.35 -3.34
CA GLY A 72 8.08 7.72 -4.27
C GLY A 72 7.80 7.25 -5.71
N ALA A 73 7.25 6.05 -5.90
CA ALA A 73 6.82 5.56 -7.20
C ALA A 73 5.67 6.40 -7.79
N GLY A 74 4.66 6.74 -6.98
CA GLY A 74 3.56 7.61 -7.40
C GLY A 74 4.01 9.02 -7.77
N PHE A 75 4.91 9.63 -6.98
CA PHE A 75 5.55 10.91 -7.32
C PHE A 75 6.35 10.81 -8.61
N ALA A 76 7.14 9.76 -8.78
CA ALA A 76 7.93 9.55 -9.99
C ALA A 76 7.06 9.44 -11.24
N LEU A 77 5.93 8.75 -11.16
CA LEU A 77 4.95 8.67 -12.25
C LEU A 77 4.29 10.04 -12.51
N GLY A 78 3.92 10.76 -11.44
CA GLY A 78 3.29 12.08 -11.53
C GLY A 78 4.18 13.15 -12.15
N THR A 79 5.48 13.12 -11.87
CA THR A 79 6.50 14.05 -12.35
C THR A 79 7.28 13.55 -13.57
N TYR A 80 6.96 12.37 -14.11
CA TYR A 80 7.67 11.71 -15.22
C TYR A 80 9.18 11.49 -14.95
N ASN A 81 9.55 11.27 -13.68
CA ASN A 81 10.93 11.08 -13.25
C ASN A 81 11.32 9.60 -13.24
N PHE A 82 11.92 9.12 -14.33
CA PHE A 82 12.30 7.72 -14.52
C PHE A 82 13.39 7.23 -13.55
N PRO A 83 14.45 8.00 -13.27
CA PRO A 83 15.44 7.62 -12.26
C PRO A 83 14.83 7.41 -10.89
N LEU A 84 13.90 8.30 -10.48
CA LEU A 84 13.18 8.20 -9.21
C LEU A 84 12.29 6.94 -9.18
N LEU A 85 11.58 6.65 -10.29
CA LEU A 85 10.75 5.45 -10.42
C LEU A 85 11.58 4.17 -10.25
N LYS A 86 12.70 4.08 -10.95
CA LYS A 86 13.61 2.93 -10.84
C LYS A 86 14.16 2.76 -9.43
N LYS A 87 14.52 3.87 -8.77
CA LYS A 87 14.99 3.86 -7.38
C LYS A 87 13.89 3.39 -6.43
N SER A 88 12.68 3.91 -6.59
CA SER A 88 11.51 3.54 -5.78
C SER A 88 11.17 2.06 -5.93
N PHE A 89 11.08 1.57 -7.15
CA PHE A 89 10.77 0.17 -7.43
C PHE A 89 11.84 -0.78 -6.88
N LYS A 90 13.12 -0.45 -7.05
CA LYS A 90 14.25 -1.24 -6.48
C LYS A 90 14.13 -1.33 -4.96
N ASN A 91 13.90 -0.20 -4.27
CA ASN A 91 13.80 -0.19 -2.82
C ASN A 91 12.51 -0.88 -2.32
N LEU A 92 11.39 -0.76 -3.05
CA LEU A 92 10.17 -1.51 -2.75
C LEU A 92 10.41 -3.02 -2.83
N LEU A 93 11.11 -3.48 -3.86
CA LEU A 93 11.44 -4.89 -4.03
C LEU A 93 12.36 -5.38 -2.91
N ILE A 94 13.37 -4.62 -2.53
CA ILE A 94 14.24 -4.95 -1.38
C ILE A 94 13.42 -5.06 -0.10
N ALA A 95 12.56 -4.08 0.18
CA ALA A 95 11.70 -4.09 1.35
C ALA A 95 10.76 -5.29 1.37
N THR A 96 10.16 -5.63 0.24
CA THR A 96 9.28 -6.81 0.09
C THR A 96 10.03 -8.11 0.37
N VAL A 97 11.20 -8.30 -0.25
CA VAL A 97 12.01 -9.52 -0.05
C VAL A 97 12.46 -9.65 1.41
N VAL A 98 12.98 -8.57 2.00
CA VAL A 98 13.39 -8.58 3.42
C VAL A 98 12.21 -8.91 4.33
N SER A 99 11.05 -8.31 4.08
CA SER A 99 9.86 -8.57 4.88
C SER A 99 9.38 -10.01 4.78
N LEU A 100 9.37 -10.59 3.57
CA LEU A 100 9.01 -12.00 3.36
C LEU A 100 9.99 -12.95 4.05
N LEU A 101 11.29 -12.67 3.97
CA LEU A 101 12.32 -13.49 4.62
C LEU A 101 12.20 -13.42 6.14
N VAL A 102 12.07 -12.21 6.71
CA VAL A 102 11.98 -12.02 8.16
C VAL A 102 10.69 -12.62 8.72
N SER A 103 9.55 -12.40 8.06
CA SER A 103 8.27 -12.98 8.47
C SER A 103 8.28 -14.51 8.30
N GLY A 104 8.75 -15.00 7.16
CA GLY A 104 8.89 -16.44 6.90
C GLY A 104 9.79 -17.13 7.94
N PHE A 105 10.93 -16.52 8.28
CA PHE A 105 11.83 -17.02 9.32
C PHE A 105 11.17 -17.04 10.70
N TYR A 106 10.46 -15.98 11.09
CA TYR A 106 9.71 -15.93 12.34
C TYR A 106 8.69 -17.07 12.43
N PHE A 107 7.83 -17.26 11.42
CA PHE A 107 6.81 -18.29 11.42
C PHE A 107 7.38 -19.70 11.27
N TYR A 108 8.55 -19.84 10.64
CA TYR A 108 9.25 -21.13 10.58
C TYR A 108 9.71 -21.61 11.96
N ILE A 109 10.25 -20.69 12.78
CA ILE A 109 10.74 -20.97 14.14
C ILE A 109 9.60 -21.04 15.14
N SER A 110 8.51 -20.30 14.93
CA SER A 110 7.39 -20.24 15.86
C SER A 110 6.77 -21.64 16.08
N PRO A 111 6.60 -22.06 17.34
CA PRO A 111 5.92 -23.32 17.65
C PRO A 111 4.41 -23.24 17.41
N PHE A 112 3.84 -22.03 17.42
CA PHE A 112 2.42 -21.79 17.20
C PHE A 112 2.17 -21.56 15.71
N LYS A 113 1.54 -22.53 15.05
CA LYS A 113 1.20 -22.49 13.62
C LYS A 113 -0.31 -22.46 13.38
N ASP A 114 -1.07 -22.12 14.42
CA ASP A 114 -2.52 -22.01 14.31
C ASP A 114 -2.89 -20.83 13.41
N VAL A 115 -3.83 -21.09 12.52
CA VAL A 115 -4.30 -20.08 11.57
C VAL A 115 -5.30 -19.17 12.27
N GLN A 116 -4.86 -18.00 12.69
CA GLN A 116 -5.66 -17.00 13.38
C GLN A 116 -6.57 -16.24 12.41
N SER A 117 -7.65 -15.66 12.93
CA SER A 117 -8.63 -14.89 12.13
C SER A 117 -8.00 -13.68 11.44
N GLU A 118 -7.05 -12.98 12.08
CA GLU A 118 -6.32 -11.87 11.49
C GLU A 118 -5.46 -12.29 10.29
N LEU A 119 -4.90 -13.51 10.31
CA LEU A 119 -4.18 -14.09 9.17
C LEU A 119 -5.13 -14.40 8.02
N LEU A 120 -6.25 -15.08 8.30
CA LEU A 120 -7.24 -15.46 7.28
C LEU A 120 -7.84 -14.26 6.59
N ALA A 121 -8.12 -13.20 7.34
CA ALA A 121 -8.67 -11.96 6.79
C ALA A 121 -7.80 -11.32 5.70
N ARG A 122 -6.51 -11.68 5.61
CA ARG A 122 -5.55 -11.14 4.63
C ARG A 122 -5.26 -12.09 3.46
N THR A 123 -5.85 -13.27 3.45
CA THR A 123 -5.64 -14.26 2.36
C THR A 123 -6.64 -14.12 1.22
N ALA A 124 -7.75 -13.42 1.43
CA ALA A 124 -8.80 -13.20 0.43
C ALA A 124 -9.00 -11.69 0.19
N PRO A 125 -8.47 -11.14 -0.90
CA PRO A 125 -8.64 -9.73 -1.25
C PRO A 125 -10.10 -9.34 -1.37
N ASN A 126 -10.44 -8.17 -0.82
CA ASN A 126 -11.78 -7.62 -0.82
C ASN A 126 -11.79 -6.24 -1.48
N ILE A 127 -12.91 -5.81 -2.07
CA ILE A 127 -13.05 -4.47 -2.64
C ILE A 127 -12.85 -3.37 -1.60
N TYR A 128 -13.19 -3.64 -0.34
CA TYR A 128 -12.97 -2.70 0.75
C TYR A 128 -11.48 -2.46 1.02
N ASP A 129 -10.62 -3.46 0.85
CA ASP A 129 -9.17 -3.31 0.98
C ASP A 129 -8.62 -2.34 -0.07
N VAL A 130 -9.13 -2.43 -1.30
CA VAL A 130 -8.80 -1.51 -2.40
C VAL A 130 -9.18 -0.07 -2.06
N LEU A 131 -10.40 0.15 -1.55
CA LEU A 131 -10.86 1.46 -1.13
C LEU A 131 -10.03 2.01 0.04
N ILE A 132 -9.72 1.18 1.03
CA ILE A 132 -8.87 1.55 2.16
C ILE A 132 -7.47 1.95 1.67
N ALA A 133 -6.87 1.18 0.76
CA ALA A 133 -5.57 1.48 0.19
C ALA A 133 -5.58 2.79 -0.60
N PHE A 134 -6.62 3.03 -1.41
CA PHE A 134 -6.75 4.24 -2.21
C PHE A 134 -6.93 5.49 -1.34
N PHE A 135 -7.91 5.49 -0.43
CA PHE A 135 -8.15 6.64 0.46
C PHE A 135 -7.02 6.84 1.47
N GLY A 136 -6.44 5.74 1.99
CA GLY A 136 -5.26 5.80 2.83
C GLY A 136 -4.06 6.41 2.09
N GLY A 137 -3.89 6.05 0.81
CA GLY A 137 -2.90 6.66 -0.08
C GLY A 137 -3.13 8.16 -0.30
N LEU A 138 -4.39 8.56 -0.53
CA LEU A 138 -4.76 9.98 -0.65
C LEU A 138 -4.40 10.78 0.61
N VAL A 139 -4.84 10.30 1.78
CA VAL A 139 -4.52 10.95 3.07
C VAL A 139 -3.01 11.03 3.27
N GLY A 140 -2.28 9.94 3.00
CA GLY A 140 -0.84 9.88 3.16
C GLY A 140 -0.09 10.90 2.30
N VAL A 141 -0.42 11.01 1.02
CA VAL A 141 0.25 11.95 0.13
C VAL A 141 -0.16 13.40 0.40
N ILE A 142 -1.43 13.66 0.72
CA ILE A 142 -1.89 14.99 1.11
C ILE A 142 -1.08 15.49 2.32
N ALA A 143 -0.89 14.67 3.34
CA ALA A 143 -0.14 15.05 4.54
C ALA A 143 1.35 15.31 4.26
N ILE A 144 1.98 14.55 3.37
CA ILE A 144 3.39 14.78 3.00
C ILE A 144 3.56 16.10 2.25
N THR A 145 2.53 16.55 1.52
CA THR A 145 2.57 17.77 0.72
C THR A 145 2.24 19.04 1.50
N ARG A 146 2.00 18.97 2.82
CA ARG A 146 1.62 20.12 3.67
C ARG A 146 2.80 20.66 4.48
N VAL A 147 2.76 22.00 4.70
CA VAL A 147 3.69 22.70 5.62
C VAL A 147 3.46 22.22 7.04
N GLU A 148 2.21 22.28 7.48
CA GLU A 148 1.82 21.71 8.75
C GLU A 148 1.66 20.19 8.56
N LYS A 149 2.72 19.47 8.85
CA LYS A 149 2.65 18.02 8.97
C LYS A 149 1.76 17.73 10.18
N GLY A 150 0.46 17.66 9.92
CA GLY A 150 -0.49 17.16 10.90
C GLY A 150 0.02 15.85 11.50
N ASN A 151 -0.57 15.36 12.57
CA ASN A 151 -0.18 14.15 13.28
C ASN A 151 0.40 13.07 12.34
N PRO A 152 1.42 12.30 12.73
CA PRO A 152 2.10 11.28 11.91
C PRO A 152 1.20 10.12 11.44
N ILE A 153 -0.10 10.25 11.64
CA ILE A 153 -1.17 9.33 11.30
C ILE A 153 -1.24 8.95 9.79
N PRO A 154 -0.87 9.79 8.81
CA PRO A 154 -1.01 9.43 7.41
C PRO A 154 -0.15 8.23 6.97
N GLY A 155 1.04 8.07 7.57
CA GLY A 155 1.88 6.90 7.32
C GLY A 155 1.23 5.60 7.80
N VAL A 156 0.42 5.69 8.84
CA VAL A 156 -0.34 4.56 9.40
C VAL A 156 -1.35 4.03 8.41
N ALA A 157 -2.15 4.91 7.79
CA ALA A 157 -3.19 4.52 6.84
C ALA A 157 -2.62 3.74 5.64
N ILE A 158 -1.42 4.11 5.16
CA ILE A 158 -0.72 3.36 4.12
C ILE A 158 -0.15 2.04 4.66
N ALA A 159 0.47 2.07 5.84
CA ALA A 159 1.10 0.88 6.43
C ALA A 159 0.06 -0.19 6.81
N THR A 160 -1.17 0.21 7.21
CA THR A 160 -2.26 -0.72 7.53
C THR A 160 -2.65 -1.60 6.35
N ALA A 161 -2.57 -1.08 5.15
CA ALA A 161 -2.89 -1.83 3.93
C ALA A 161 -1.75 -2.75 3.47
N LEU A 162 -0.51 -2.52 3.87
CA LEU A 162 0.66 -3.17 3.28
C LEU A 162 1.31 -4.24 4.15
N MET A 163 1.49 -3.95 5.43
CA MET A 163 2.30 -4.78 6.31
C MET A 163 1.65 -6.13 6.66
N PRO A 164 0.37 -6.20 7.08
CA PRO A 164 -0.24 -7.47 7.43
C PRO A 164 -0.31 -8.47 6.27
N PRO A 165 -0.71 -8.08 5.04
CA PRO A 165 -0.68 -8.99 3.91
C PRO A 165 0.71 -9.54 3.62
N LEU A 166 1.75 -8.70 3.78
CA LEU A 166 3.13 -9.13 3.54
C LEU A 166 3.62 -10.12 4.60
N CYS A 167 3.25 -9.92 5.88
CA CYS A 167 3.52 -10.87 6.94
C CYS A 167 2.73 -12.18 6.77
N THR A 168 1.48 -12.11 6.34
CA THR A 168 0.66 -13.29 6.02
C THR A 168 1.21 -14.07 4.84
N ALA A 169 1.77 -13.39 3.82
CA ALA A 169 2.48 -14.05 2.74
C ALA A 169 3.72 -14.81 3.26
N GLY A 170 4.48 -14.22 4.20
CA GLY A 170 5.58 -14.89 4.89
C GLY A 170 5.13 -16.12 5.68
N PHE A 171 3.96 -16.07 6.34
CA PHE A 171 3.34 -17.24 6.98
C PHE A 171 3.02 -18.34 5.95
N GLY A 172 2.45 -17.96 4.79
CA GLY A 172 2.16 -18.90 3.72
C GLY A 172 3.41 -19.63 3.21
N LEU A 173 4.56 -18.91 3.11
CA LEU A 173 5.85 -19.52 2.78
C LEU A 173 6.35 -20.48 3.86
N ALA A 174 6.28 -20.08 5.13
CA ALA A 174 6.77 -20.87 6.25
C ALA A 174 5.96 -22.16 6.49
N THR A 175 4.67 -22.14 6.15
CA THR A 175 3.76 -23.29 6.28
C THR A 175 3.61 -24.09 4.98
N PHE A 176 4.34 -23.73 3.92
CA PHE A 176 4.21 -24.31 2.57
C PHE A 176 2.80 -24.27 2.00
N ASN A 177 1.98 -23.32 2.45
CA ASN A 177 0.63 -23.11 1.95
C ASN A 177 0.62 -22.01 0.87
N PHE A 178 0.77 -22.44 -0.39
CA PHE A 178 0.82 -21.54 -1.53
C PHE A 178 -0.48 -20.73 -1.73
N SER A 179 -1.62 -21.24 -1.28
CA SER A 179 -2.89 -20.50 -1.36
C SER A 179 -2.84 -19.25 -0.48
N TYR A 180 -2.36 -19.37 0.75
CA TYR A 180 -2.18 -18.22 1.64
C TYR A 180 -1.12 -17.25 1.12
N PHE A 181 -0.01 -17.77 0.60
CA PHE A 181 1.01 -16.93 -0.01
C PHE A 181 0.48 -16.10 -1.16
N ILE A 182 -0.16 -16.76 -2.15
CA ILE A 182 -0.64 -16.08 -3.37
C ILE A 182 -1.74 -15.08 -3.01
N GLY A 183 -2.71 -15.44 -2.17
CA GLY A 183 -3.79 -14.55 -1.76
C GLY A 183 -3.29 -13.30 -1.05
N ALA A 184 -2.41 -13.46 -0.06
CA ALA A 184 -1.86 -12.36 0.71
C ALA A 184 -0.88 -11.49 -0.12
N PHE A 185 -0.04 -12.09 -0.95
CA PHE A 185 0.87 -11.36 -1.84
C PHE A 185 0.12 -10.57 -2.92
N TYR A 186 -0.98 -11.14 -3.41
CA TYR A 186 -1.86 -10.45 -4.35
C TYR A 186 -2.54 -9.23 -3.69
N LEU A 187 -3.06 -9.38 -2.47
CA LEU A 187 -3.62 -8.26 -1.70
C LEU A 187 -2.57 -7.15 -1.47
N TYR A 188 -1.35 -7.52 -1.08
CA TYR A 188 -0.25 -6.58 -0.95
C TYR A 188 0.01 -5.81 -2.27
N SER A 189 0.07 -6.53 -3.39
CA SER A 189 0.35 -5.95 -4.70
C SER A 189 -0.74 -4.97 -5.16
N ILE A 190 -2.01 -5.31 -4.95
CA ILE A 190 -3.15 -4.43 -5.22
C ILE A 190 -3.05 -3.17 -4.38
N ASN A 191 -2.79 -3.30 -3.08
CA ASN A 191 -2.71 -2.16 -2.18
C ASN A 191 -1.54 -1.22 -2.57
N CYS A 192 -0.35 -1.77 -2.88
CA CYS A 192 0.77 -0.99 -3.42
C CYS A 192 0.37 -0.17 -4.64
N PHE A 193 -0.37 -0.79 -5.54
CA PHE A 193 -0.80 -0.17 -6.78
C PHE A 193 -1.81 0.98 -6.55
N PHE A 194 -2.84 0.75 -5.72
CA PHE A 194 -3.85 1.78 -5.47
C PHE A 194 -3.30 2.97 -4.68
N ILE A 195 -2.37 2.74 -3.75
CA ILE A 195 -1.64 3.83 -3.08
C ILE A 195 -0.80 4.63 -4.09
N CYS A 196 -0.14 3.93 -5.02
CA CYS A 196 0.64 4.57 -6.08
C CYS A 196 -0.24 5.43 -6.99
N ILE A 197 -1.44 4.93 -7.39
CA ILE A 197 -2.43 5.72 -8.16
C ILE A 197 -2.91 6.93 -7.37
N ALA A 198 -3.27 6.76 -6.11
CA ALA A 198 -3.71 7.86 -5.26
C ALA A 198 -2.65 8.96 -5.20
N THR A 199 -1.38 8.57 -5.02
CA THR A 199 -0.25 9.50 -5.03
C THR A 199 -0.10 10.18 -6.38
N PHE A 200 -0.17 9.43 -7.48
CA PHE A 200 -0.10 9.97 -8.83
C PHE A 200 -1.19 11.03 -9.09
N LEU A 201 -2.43 10.76 -8.67
CA LEU A 201 -3.55 11.70 -8.86
C LEU A 201 -3.33 13.01 -8.10
N VAL A 202 -2.89 12.94 -6.83
CA VAL A 202 -2.62 14.15 -6.04
C VAL A 202 -1.45 14.95 -6.61
N VAL A 203 -0.36 14.29 -7.01
CA VAL A 203 0.80 14.96 -7.64
C VAL A 203 0.40 15.67 -8.93
N LYS A 204 -0.46 15.05 -9.74
CA LYS A 204 -1.01 15.66 -10.94
C LYS A 204 -1.95 16.82 -10.62
N TYR A 205 -2.81 16.69 -9.63
CA TYR A 205 -3.72 17.74 -9.19
C TYR A 205 -2.96 18.98 -8.66
N LEU A 206 -1.89 18.77 -7.89
CA LEU A 206 -1.05 19.85 -7.35
C LEU A 206 -0.06 20.42 -8.38
N HIS A 207 -0.07 19.97 -9.64
CA HIS A 207 0.78 20.46 -10.72
C HIS A 207 2.28 20.50 -10.36
N TYR A 208 2.80 19.38 -9.82
CA TYR A 208 4.26 19.28 -9.61
C TYR A 208 5.01 19.38 -10.94
N PRO A 209 6.15 20.09 -10.97
CA PRO A 209 6.92 20.24 -12.20
C PRO A 209 7.38 18.86 -12.70
N SER A 210 7.15 18.61 -14.00
CA SER A 210 7.70 17.43 -14.63
C SER A 210 9.21 17.59 -14.76
N SER A 211 9.99 16.55 -14.44
CA SER A 211 11.40 16.52 -14.80
C SER A 211 11.52 16.63 -16.31
N ILE A 212 12.51 17.42 -16.77
CA ILE A 212 12.79 17.62 -18.19
C ILE A 212 13.17 16.26 -18.78
N VAL A 213 12.20 15.60 -19.39
CA VAL A 213 12.40 14.35 -20.13
C VAL A 213 12.34 14.71 -21.60
N ASP A 214 13.32 14.26 -22.40
CA ASP A 214 13.24 14.34 -23.85
C ASP A 214 11.87 13.87 -24.34
N ASN A 215 11.20 14.69 -25.16
CA ASN A 215 9.85 14.44 -25.70
C ASN A 215 9.67 13.03 -26.31
N LYS A 216 10.76 12.37 -26.67
CA LYS A 216 10.78 11.02 -27.24
C LYS A 216 10.36 9.94 -26.21
N TYR A 217 10.64 10.15 -24.91
CA TYR A 217 10.31 9.19 -23.85
C TYR A 217 8.94 9.46 -23.20
N GLU A 218 8.42 10.67 -23.30
CA GLU A 218 7.15 11.06 -22.68
C GLU A 218 5.97 10.19 -23.15
N LYS A 219 5.87 9.96 -24.46
CA LYS A 219 4.81 9.10 -25.03
C LYS A 219 4.91 7.67 -24.54
N ARG A 220 6.14 7.09 -24.50
CA ARG A 220 6.37 5.72 -24.04
C ARG A 220 6.02 5.57 -22.56
N ILE A 221 6.36 6.56 -21.73
CA ILE A 221 6.02 6.58 -20.30
C ILE A 221 4.50 6.64 -20.11
N ARG A 222 3.81 7.52 -20.83
CA ARG A 222 2.35 7.63 -20.79
C ARG A 222 1.67 6.31 -21.15
N TYR A 223 2.12 5.62 -22.20
CA TYR A 223 1.59 4.30 -22.59
C TYR A 223 1.89 3.24 -21.53
N SER A 224 3.10 3.21 -20.96
CA SER A 224 3.45 2.26 -19.89
C SER A 224 2.60 2.46 -18.64
N ILE A 225 2.33 3.71 -18.25
CA ILE A 225 1.45 4.03 -17.12
C ILE A 225 0.02 3.58 -17.42
N SER A 226 -0.51 3.92 -18.60
CA SER A 226 -1.87 3.52 -19.00
C SER A 226 -2.02 2.01 -19.05
N LEU A 227 -1.02 1.29 -19.58
CA LEU A 227 -1.01 -0.17 -19.60
C LEU A 227 -0.99 -0.77 -18.20
N LEU A 228 -0.15 -0.22 -17.30
CA LEU A 228 -0.06 -0.65 -15.92
C LEU A 228 -1.39 -0.46 -15.18
N ILE A 229 -2.03 0.70 -15.38
CA ILE A 229 -3.36 1.00 -14.83
C ILE A 229 -4.39 -0.01 -15.34
N LEU A 230 -4.40 -0.29 -16.63
CA LEU A 230 -5.33 -1.23 -17.26
C LEU A 230 -5.14 -2.65 -16.73
N VAL A 231 -3.89 -3.12 -16.66
CA VAL A 231 -3.52 -4.46 -16.16
C VAL A 231 -3.95 -4.67 -14.72
N MET A 232 -4.00 -3.62 -13.90
CA MET A 232 -4.40 -3.73 -12.49
C MET A 232 -5.89 -3.51 -12.27
N ILE A 233 -6.56 -2.70 -13.11
CA ILE A 233 -8.01 -2.49 -12.98
C ILE A 233 -8.77 -3.76 -13.36
N VAL A 234 -8.33 -4.50 -14.38
CA VAL A 234 -9.03 -5.70 -14.85
C VAL A 234 -9.16 -6.78 -13.76
N PRO A 235 -8.08 -7.23 -13.09
CA PRO A 235 -8.20 -8.19 -11.99
C PRO A 235 -9.02 -7.66 -10.80
N SER A 236 -8.86 -6.36 -10.47
CA SER A 236 -9.60 -5.75 -9.37
C SER A 236 -11.10 -5.69 -9.65
N SER A 237 -11.49 -5.40 -10.89
CA SER A 237 -12.91 -5.42 -11.32
C SER A 237 -13.49 -6.83 -11.31
N TYR A 238 -12.71 -7.83 -11.73
CA TYR A 238 -13.10 -9.23 -11.67
C TYR A 238 -13.33 -9.70 -10.22
N LEU A 239 -12.44 -9.35 -9.30
CA LEU A 239 -12.61 -9.64 -7.87
C LEU A 239 -13.84 -8.97 -7.28
N ALA A 240 -14.07 -7.70 -7.62
CA ALA A 240 -15.25 -6.98 -7.19
C ALA A 240 -16.54 -7.65 -7.66
N TYR A 241 -16.56 -8.12 -8.91
CA TYR A 241 -17.69 -8.83 -9.48
C TYR A 241 -17.95 -10.18 -8.80
N ASN A 242 -16.89 -10.98 -8.57
CA ASN A 242 -17.01 -12.26 -7.87
C ASN A 242 -17.52 -12.09 -6.45
N LEU A 243 -17.02 -11.12 -5.74
CA LEU A 243 -17.43 -10.81 -4.37
C LEU A 243 -18.90 -10.35 -4.30
N TYR A 244 -19.33 -9.54 -5.28
CA TYR A 244 -20.71 -9.13 -5.40
C TYR A 244 -21.65 -10.35 -5.58
N ASN A 245 -21.25 -11.28 -6.44
CA ASN A 245 -22.04 -12.50 -6.68
C ASN A 245 -22.07 -13.42 -5.45
N GLU A 246 -20.95 -13.58 -4.75
CA GLU A 246 -20.85 -14.37 -3.51
C GLU A 246 -21.74 -13.80 -2.41
N LYS A 247 -21.68 -12.48 -2.17
CA LYS A 247 -22.56 -11.82 -1.19
C LYS A 247 -24.04 -11.90 -1.57
N LYS A 248 -24.35 -11.79 -2.87
CA LYS A 248 -25.72 -11.94 -3.35
C LYS A 248 -26.24 -13.36 -3.10
N PHE A 249 -25.41 -14.39 -3.35
CA PHE A 249 -25.73 -15.78 -3.08
C PHE A 249 -25.94 -16.03 -1.58
N THR A 250 -25.04 -15.57 -0.72
CA THR A 250 -25.12 -15.71 0.74
C THR A 250 -26.40 -15.07 1.28
N LYS A 251 -26.70 -13.83 0.84
CA LYS A 251 -27.92 -13.12 1.25
C LYS A 251 -29.19 -13.85 0.79
N THR A 252 -29.19 -14.44 -0.37
CA THR A 252 -30.33 -15.22 -0.87
C THR A 252 -30.49 -16.52 -0.08
N ALA A 253 -29.40 -17.20 0.23
CA ALA A 253 -29.39 -18.41 1.06
C ALA A 253 -29.88 -18.13 2.49
N GLU A 254 -29.46 -17.02 3.14
CA GLU A 254 -29.93 -16.60 4.44
C GLU A 254 -31.45 -16.29 4.44
N LEU A 255 -31.96 -15.69 3.36
CA LEU A 255 -33.38 -15.44 3.20
C LEU A 255 -34.16 -16.76 3.09
N PHE A 256 -33.67 -17.73 2.33
CA PHE A 256 -34.30 -19.06 2.24
C PHE A 256 -34.33 -19.79 3.59
N CYS A 257 -33.23 -19.74 4.38
CA CYS A 257 -33.19 -20.34 5.71
C CYS A 257 -34.07 -19.65 6.76
N LYS A 258 -34.48 -18.40 6.55
CA LYS A 258 -35.40 -17.68 7.43
C LYS A 258 -36.89 -17.95 7.16
N PHE A 259 -37.20 -18.51 6.00
CA PHE A 259 -38.58 -18.82 5.58
C PHE A 259 -38.92 -20.33 5.71
N GLN A 260 -38.01 -21.15 6.20
CA GLN A 260 -38.23 -22.50 6.70
C GLN A 260 -38.24 -22.47 8.25
#